data_afd1fa3c6d1aa520473d89de47924f02
#
_entry.id   afd1fa3c6d1aa520473d89de47924f02
#
_cell.length_a   1.000
_cell.length_b   1.000
_cell.length_c   1.000
_cell.angle_alpha   90.00
_cell.angle_beta   90.00
_cell.angle_gamma   90.00
#
_symmetry.space_group_name_H-M   'P 1'
#
loop_
_entity.id
_entity.type
_entity.pdbx_description
1 polymer ?
#
loop_
_entity_poly.entity_id
_entity_poly.type
_entity_poly.pdbx_seq_one_letter_code
_entity_poly.pdbx_strand_id
1 'polypeptide(L)'
;MAYMNNLLIHLPSGKRLVWYLAAEEYFAKNINLLNQTYTKGKQNTEDHLKAFDGIFFTWIVSPTVIFGRHQVMENEVNVDFCQQNNIAMFRRKSGGGCVYADEGNLMVSYISPSTHSEQVFQSYLDQMSNTLSQLGYNAVKSSHNDIMIGEHKVSGNACFALPQATIVHGTLLYNVNFEIL
;
A
#
# COMPACT_ATOMS: atom_id res chain seq x y z
N MET A 1 -2.52 12.35 20.16
CA MET A 1 -2.47 11.99 18.73
C MET A 1 -3.82 12.31 18.11
N ALA A 2 -3.88 13.11 17.04
CA ALA A 2 -5.12 13.28 16.30
C ALA A 2 -5.40 11.97 15.53
N TYR A 3 -6.58 11.40 15.71
CA TYR A 3 -7.01 10.24 14.91
C TYR A 3 -7.25 10.73 13.48
N MET A 4 -6.65 10.05 12.49
CA MET A 4 -6.98 10.31 11.10
C MET A 4 -8.37 9.74 10.78
N ASN A 5 -9.17 10.55 10.11
CA ASN A 5 -10.48 10.14 9.61
C ASN A 5 -10.31 9.51 8.22
N ASN A 6 -9.92 8.25 8.17
CA ASN A 6 -9.69 7.56 6.90
C ASN A 6 -10.96 6.87 6.40
N LEU A 7 -11.21 6.96 5.09
CA LEU A 7 -12.24 6.18 4.41
C LEU A 7 -11.70 4.78 4.15
N LEU A 8 -12.27 3.78 4.81
CA LEU A 8 -11.95 2.37 4.57
C LEU A 8 -12.79 1.86 3.41
N ILE A 9 -12.13 1.35 2.37
CA ILE A 9 -12.78 0.75 1.20
C ILE A 9 -12.54 -0.76 1.19
N HIS A 10 -13.60 -1.52 1.01
CA HIS A 10 -13.50 -2.95 0.77
C HIS A 10 -13.49 -3.21 -0.75
N LEU A 11 -12.40 -3.80 -1.24
CA LEU A 11 -12.27 -4.18 -2.65
C LEU A 11 -12.51 -5.70 -2.81
N PRO A 12 -13.03 -6.14 -3.97
CA PRO A 12 -13.21 -7.55 -4.24
C PRO A 12 -11.85 -8.28 -4.27
N SER A 13 -11.80 -9.46 -3.65
CA SER A 13 -10.64 -10.34 -3.66
C SER A 13 -10.45 -11.05 -5.00
N GLY A 14 -9.29 -11.71 -5.19
CA GLY A 14 -9.02 -12.57 -6.34
C GLY A 14 -8.83 -11.82 -7.66
N LYS A 15 -8.55 -10.53 -7.63
CA LYS A 15 -8.20 -9.76 -8.83
C LYS A 15 -6.71 -9.84 -9.12
N ARG A 16 -6.34 -9.66 -10.39
CA ARG A 16 -4.94 -9.52 -10.79
C ARG A 16 -4.34 -8.24 -10.19
N LEU A 17 -3.05 -8.25 -9.90
CA LEU A 17 -2.30 -7.11 -9.37
C LEU A 17 -2.63 -5.78 -10.08
N VAL A 18 -2.64 -5.80 -11.42
CA VAL A 18 -2.92 -4.60 -12.22
C VAL A 18 -4.25 -3.94 -11.90
N TRP A 19 -5.24 -4.72 -11.48
CA TRP A 19 -6.55 -4.19 -11.11
C TRP A 19 -6.48 -3.35 -9.83
N TYR A 20 -5.74 -3.82 -8.82
CA TYR A 20 -5.56 -3.09 -7.56
C TYR A 20 -4.73 -1.82 -7.75
N LEU A 21 -3.65 -1.89 -8.55
CA LEU A 21 -2.85 -0.71 -8.88
C LEU A 21 -3.66 0.32 -9.71
N ALA A 22 -4.56 -0.14 -10.58
CA ALA A 22 -5.49 0.74 -11.29
C ALA A 22 -6.52 1.37 -10.34
N ALA A 23 -6.98 0.64 -9.32
CA ALA A 23 -7.86 1.17 -8.29
C ALA A 23 -7.18 2.27 -7.47
N GLU A 24 -5.90 2.10 -7.07
CA GLU A 24 -5.10 3.15 -6.44
C GLU A 24 -5.13 4.45 -7.26
N GLU A 25 -4.83 4.35 -8.55
CA GLU A 25 -4.82 5.52 -9.43
C GLU A 25 -6.21 6.13 -9.63
N TYR A 26 -7.23 5.30 -9.74
CA TYR A 26 -8.61 5.77 -9.87
C TYR A 26 -9.02 6.59 -8.63
N PHE A 27 -8.79 6.06 -7.44
CA PHE A 27 -9.08 6.77 -6.21
C PHE A 27 -8.26 8.04 -6.07
N ALA A 28 -6.97 7.99 -6.38
CA ALA A 28 -6.10 9.16 -6.31
C ALA A 28 -6.52 10.27 -7.29
N LYS A 29 -6.91 9.91 -8.52
CA LYS A 29 -7.40 10.89 -9.52
C LYS A 29 -8.74 11.51 -9.15
N ASN A 30 -9.56 10.80 -8.39
CA ASN A 30 -10.91 11.23 -8.03
C ASN A 30 -11.06 11.64 -6.55
N ILE A 31 -9.97 11.73 -5.78
CA ILE A 31 -10.01 11.87 -4.33
C ILE A 31 -10.77 13.13 -3.87
N ASN A 32 -10.61 14.23 -4.57
CA ASN A 32 -11.31 15.48 -4.24
C ASN A 32 -12.82 15.37 -4.49
N LEU A 33 -13.23 14.72 -5.58
CA LEU A 33 -14.64 14.47 -5.89
C LEU A 33 -15.26 13.52 -4.87
N LEU A 34 -14.55 12.46 -4.52
CA LEU A 34 -14.99 11.48 -3.51
C LEU A 34 -15.16 12.15 -2.15
N ASN A 35 -14.23 13.02 -1.76
CA ASN A 35 -14.30 13.78 -0.52
C ASN A 35 -15.51 14.71 -0.49
N GLN A 36 -15.78 15.44 -1.58
CA GLN A 36 -16.96 16.29 -1.72
C GLN A 36 -18.27 15.48 -1.65
N THR A 37 -18.31 14.31 -2.29
CA THR A 37 -19.49 13.43 -2.29
C THR A 37 -19.74 12.87 -0.90
N TYR A 38 -18.67 12.44 -0.20
CA TYR A 38 -18.73 11.93 1.15
C TYR A 38 -19.27 12.97 2.14
N THR A 39 -18.78 14.21 2.08
CA THR A 39 -19.23 15.30 2.94
C THR A 39 -20.68 15.72 2.65
N LYS A 40 -21.11 15.77 1.38
CA LYS A 40 -22.47 16.10 0.99
C LYS A 40 -23.49 15.05 1.44
N GLY A 41 -23.15 13.75 1.34
CA GLY A 41 -24.02 12.65 1.74
C GLY A 41 -24.32 12.59 3.23
N LYS A 42 -23.53 13.29 4.07
CA LYS A 42 -23.65 13.28 5.53
C LYS A 42 -24.21 14.60 6.13
N GLN A 43 -24.65 15.54 5.32
CA GLN A 43 -25.21 16.83 5.79
C GLN A 43 -26.46 16.70 6.64
N ASN A 44 -27.10 15.53 6.71
CA ASN A 44 -28.30 15.26 7.49
C ASN A 44 -28.03 14.55 8.85
N THR A 45 -26.76 14.40 9.27
CA THR A 45 -26.40 13.84 10.58
C THR A 45 -25.79 14.93 11.45
N GLU A 46 -26.06 14.91 12.76
CA GLU A 46 -25.55 15.88 13.76
C GLU A 46 -24.02 15.92 13.86
N ASP A 47 -23.32 14.95 13.27
CA ASP A 47 -21.88 14.95 13.09
C ASP A 47 -21.51 15.89 11.92
N HIS A 48 -20.97 17.05 12.22
CA HIS A 48 -20.26 17.91 11.27
C HIS A 48 -19.02 17.18 10.75
N LEU A 49 -19.21 16.25 9.82
CA LEU A 49 -18.16 15.36 9.36
C LEU A 49 -17.17 16.13 8.50
N LYS A 50 -15.96 16.20 9.05
CA LYS A 50 -14.76 16.59 8.32
C LYS A 50 -14.59 15.69 7.09
N ALA A 51 -14.03 16.25 6.03
CA ALA A 51 -13.51 15.48 4.91
C ALA A 51 -12.61 14.34 5.43
N PHE A 52 -12.55 13.23 4.73
CA PHE A 52 -11.61 12.17 5.12
C PHE A 52 -10.17 12.60 4.81
N ASP A 53 -9.25 12.17 5.66
CA ASP A 53 -7.81 12.47 5.53
C ASP A 53 -7.14 11.61 4.46
N GLY A 54 -7.69 10.44 4.17
CA GLY A 54 -7.21 9.52 3.14
C GLY A 54 -8.15 8.36 2.91
N ILE A 55 -7.84 7.59 1.87
CA ILE A 55 -8.50 6.32 1.54
C ILE A 55 -7.54 5.18 1.87
N PHE A 56 -8.03 4.18 2.59
CA PHE A 56 -7.27 3.01 2.99
C PHE A 56 -7.97 1.74 2.51
N PHE A 57 -7.23 0.80 1.95
CA PHE A 57 -7.71 -0.53 1.61
C PHE A 57 -6.58 -1.54 1.61
N THR A 58 -6.95 -2.80 1.77
CA THR A 58 -6.03 -3.94 1.73
C THR A 58 -6.43 -4.92 0.63
N TRP A 59 -5.46 -5.67 0.14
CA TRP A 59 -5.66 -6.66 -0.91
C TRP A 59 -4.59 -7.74 -0.87
N ILE A 60 -4.88 -8.88 -1.52
CA ILE A 60 -4.01 -10.05 -1.61
C ILE A 60 -3.92 -10.46 -3.08
N VAL A 61 -2.78 -10.96 -3.49
CA VAL A 61 -2.53 -11.47 -4.84
C VAL A 61 -2.06 -12.91 -4.79
N SER A 62 -2.28 -13.65 -5.87
CA SER A 62 -1.58 -14.90 -6.14
C SER A 62 -0.11 -14.63 -6.46
N PRO A 63 0.77 -15.65 -6.44
CA PRO A 63 2.20 -15.50 -6.60
C PRO A 63 2.60 -14.54 -7.72
N THR A 64 3.24 -13.44 -7.33
CA THR A 64 3.59 -12.34 -8.24
C THR A 64 4.91 -11.69 -7.81
N VAL A 65 5.80 -11.48 -8.75
CA VAL A 65 6.99 -10.65 -8.59
C VAL A 65 6.68 -9.22 -9.05
N ILE A 66 6.91 -8.25 -8.18
CA ILE A 66 6.61 -6.84 -8.40
C ILE A 66 7.92 -6.06 -8.35
N PHE A 67 8.43 -5.62 -9.48
CA PHE A 67 9.67 -4.85 -9.56
C PHE A 67 9.42 -3.35 -9.73
N GLY A 68 10.35 -2.55 -9.23
CA GLY A 68 10.24 -1.10 -9.19
C GLY A 68 10.36 -0.46 -10.57
N ARG A 69 9.91 0.78 -10.68
CA ARG A 69 9.85 1.54 -11.94
C ARG A 69 11.17 1.56 -12.73
N HIS A 70 12.30 1.65 -12.03
CA HIS A 70 13.62 1.85 -12.63
C HIS A 70 14.49 0.58 -12.68
N GLN A 71 14.00 -0.54 -12.15
CA GLN A 71 14.75 -1.79 -12.15
C GLN A 71 14.77 -2.43 -13.53
N VAL A 72 15.88 -3.07 -13.87
CA VAL A 72 16.01 -3.93 -15.04
C VAL A 72 15.53 -5.31 -14.63
N MET A 73 14.47 -5.79 -15.24
CA MET A 73 13.77 -7.03 -14.83
C MET A 73 14.71 -8.23 -14.82
N GLU A 74 15.53 -8.36 -15.84
CA GLU A 74 16.44 -9.49 -16.03
C GLU A 74 17.54 -9.58 -14.96
N ASN A 75 17.83 -8.46 -14.28
CA ASN A 75 18.80 -8.42 -13.19
C ASN A 75 18.18 -8.73 -11.82
N GLU A 76 16.87 -8.63 -11.72
CA GLU A 76 16.13 -8.74 -10.46
C GLU A 76 15.31 -10.02 -10.35
N VAL A 77 14.98 -10.63 -11.50
CA VAL A 77 13.97 -11.70 -11.58
C VAL A 77 14.51 -12.85 -12.40
N ASN A 78 14.44 -14.05 -11.85
CA ASN A 78 14.64 -15.27 -12.64
C ASN A 78 13.37 -15.51 -13.48
N VAL A 79 13.38 -14.99 -14.71
CA VAL A 79 12.23 -15.00 -15.62
C VAL A 79 11.79 -16.41 -15.95
N ASP A 80 12.75 -17.32 -16.23
CA ASP A 80 12.46 -18.71 -16.57
C ASP A 80 11.79 -19.44 -15.42
N PHE A 81 12.29 -19.24 -14.20
CA PHE A 81 11.68 -19.81 -12.99
C PHE A 81 10.25 -19.30 -12.80
N CYS A 82 10.04 -17.99 -12.94
CA CYS A 82 8.71 -17.42 -12.82
C CYS A 82 7.72 -17.98 -13.84
N GLN A 83 8.15 -18.15 -15.09
CA GLN A 83 7.31 -18.73 -16.16
C GLN A 83 6.96 -20.19 -15.87
N GLN A 84 7.95 -21.01 -15.47
CA GLN A 84 7.76 -22.42 -15.17
C GLN A 84 6.83 -22.67 -13.97
N ASN A 85 6.82 -21.73 -12.99
CA ASN A 85 6.03 -21.84 -11.78
C ASN A 85 4.75 -20.99 -11.80
N ASN A 86 4.35 -20.45 -12.96
CA ASN A 86 3.17 -19.58 -13.13
C ASN A 86 3.17 -18.35 -12.18
N ILE A 87 4.34 -17.81 -11.87
CA ILE A 87 4.50 -16.60 -11.07
C ILE A 87 4.36 -15.39 -12.00
N ALA A 88 3.38 -14.53 -11.73
CA ALA A 88 3.18 -13.32 -12.52
C ALA A 88 4.33 -12.32 -12.28
N MET A 89 4.72 -11.59 -13.32
CA MET A 89 5.74 -10.54 -13.23
C MET A 89 5.14 -9.19 -13.59
N PHE A 90 5.37 -8.18 -12.77
CA PHE A 90 4.75 -6.88 -12.96
C PHE A 90 5.65 -5.72 -12.55
N ARG A 91 5.68 -4.66 -13.39
CA ARG A 91 6.37 -3.41 -13.08
C ARG A 91 5.39 -2.42 -12.45
N ARG A 92 5.68 -1.96 -11.21
CA ARG A 92 4.92 -0.90 -10.56
C ARG A 92 5.43 0.50 -10.96
N LYS A 93 4.61 1.52 -10.76
CA LYS A 93 4.97 2.92 -11.07
C LYS A 93 5.82 3.60 -9.98
N SER A 94 5.79 3.09 -8.76
CA SER A 94 6.65 3.56 -7.68
C SER A 94 8.08 3.04 -7.84
N GLY A 95 9.02 3.70 -7.18
CA GLY A 95 10.41 3.24 -7.07
C GLY A 95 10.57 2.07 -6.08
N GLY A 96 11.82 1.83 -5.67
CA GLY A 96 12.20 0.79 -4.72
C GLY A 96 12.58 -0.54 -5.39
N GLY A 97 12.90 -1.55 -4.56
CA GLY A 97 13.39 -2.86 -4.97
C GLY A 97 12.32 -3.81 -5.48
N CYS A 98 12.76 -4.99 -5.87
CA CYS A 98 11.89 -6.09 -6.27
C CYS A 98 11.22 -6.73 -5.03
N VAL A 99 9.98 -7.14 -5.16
CA VAL A 99 9.18 -7.75 -4.10
C VAL A 99 8.49 -8.99 -4.66
N TYR A 100 8.56 -10.10 -3.94
CA TYR A 100 7.68 -11.24 -4.14
C TYR A 100 6.46 -11.08 -3.23
N ALA A 101 5.28 -11.37 -3.75
CA ALA A 101 4.02 -11.35 -3.01
C ALA A 101 3.18 -12.57 -3.37
N ASP A 102 2.59 -13.18 -2.36
CA ASP A 102 1.65 -14.30 -2.45
C ASP A 102 0.48 -14.10 -1.47
N GLU A 103 -0.28 -15.14 -1.25
CA GLU A 103 -1.41 -15.13 -0.31
C GLU A 103 -0.99 -14.87 1.15
N GLY A 104 0.29 -15.07 1.49
CA GLY A 104 0.88 -14.76 2.79
C GLY A 104 1.33 -13.31 2.97
N ASN A 105 1.15 -12.47 1.94
CA ASN A 105 1.37 -11.03 1.97
C ASN A 105 0.06 -10.27 1.98
N LEU A 106 -0.18 -9.47 3.01
CA LEU A 106 -1.24 -8.47 2.97
C LEU A 106 -0.68 -7.20 2.31
N MET A 107 -1.18 -6.87 1.15
CA MET A 107 -0.88 -5.61 0.48
C MET A 107 -1.73 -4.49 1.07
N VAL A 108 -1.13 -3.34 1.29
CA VAL A 108 -1.77 -2.17 1.89
C VAL A 108 -1.64 -0.99 0.95
N SER A 109 -2.74 -0.29 0.72
CA SER A 109 -2.76 0.95 -0.07
C SER A 109 -3.36 2.08 0.77
N TYR A 110 -2.67 3.21 0.79
CA TYR A 110 -3.12 4.46 1.40
C TYR A 110 -3.02 5.59 0.38
N ILE A 111 -4.10 6.34 0.20
CA ILE A 111 -4.18 7.45 -0.75
C ILE A 111 -4.57 8.71 -0.02
N SER A 112 -3.68 9.69 -0.01
CA SER A 112 -3.89 10.98 0.62
C SER A 112 -4.19 12.07 -0.41
N PRO A 113 -5.11 13.01 -0.15
CA PRO A 113 -5.30 14.20 -0.98
C PRO A 113 -4.12 15.19 -0.90
N SER A 114 -3.18 14.97 0.01
CA SER A 114 -1.97 15.80 0.12
C SER A 114 -0.95 15.40 -0.96
N THR A 115 -0.33 16.41 -1.55
CA THR A 115 0.78 16.25 -2.52
C THR A 115 2.16 16.31 -1.86
N HIS A 116 2.24 16.56 -0.56
CA HIS A 116 3.49 16.53 0.21
C HIS A 116 3.90 15.07 0.51
N SER A 117 4.38 14.37 -0.51
CA SER A 117 4.58 12.91 -0.50
C SER A 117 5.46 12.43 0.64
N GLU A 118 6.52 13.15 0.99
CA GLU A 118 7.40 12.78 2.11
C GLU A 118 6.64 12.79 3.45
N GLN A 119 5.88 13.85 3.72
CA GLN A 119 5.10 13.94 4.96
C GLN A 119 4.01 12.88 5.04
N VAL A 120 3.31 12.62 3.92
CA VAL A 120 2.31 11.56 3.82
C VAL A 120 2.95 10.21 4.11
N PHE A 121 4.10 9.95 3.51
CA PHE A 121 4.80 8.69 3.66
C PHE A 121 5.27 8.44 5.10
N GLN A 122 5.90 9.44 5.72
CA GLN A 122 6.34 9.33 7.11
C GLN A 122 5.16 9.12 8.07
N SER A 123 4.06 9.87 7.86
CA SER A 123 2.84 9.72 8.66
C SER A 123 2.22 8.31 8.51
N TYR A 124 2.20 7.76 7.30
CA TYR A 124 1.74 6.39 7.04
C TYR A 124 2.60 5.36 7.79
N LEU A 125 3.94 5.48 7.72
CA LEU A 125 4.84 4.57 8.42
C LEU A 125 4.66 4.63 9.93
N ASP A 126 4.44 5.83 10.48
CA ASP A 126 4.14 6.02 11.91
C ASP A 126 2.84 5.32 12.31
N GLN A 127 1.80 5.45 11.49
CA GLN A 127 0.52 4.79 11.76
C GLN A 127 0.64 3.28 11.71
N MET A 128 1.28 2.72 10.68
CA MET A 128 1.47 1.28 10.55
C MET A 128 2.28 0.71 11.71
N SER A 129 3.40 1.36 12.08
CA SER A 129 4.22 0.96 13.21
C SER A 129 3.43 1.01 14.53
N ASN A 130 2.69 2.10 14.77
CA ASN A 130 1.87 2.26 15.97
C ASN A 130 0.74 1.22 16.03
N THR A 131 0.08 0.94 14.89
CA THR A 131 -0.98 -0.07 14.82
C THR A 131 -0.47 -1.45 15.18
N LEU A 132 0.67 -1.85 14.63
CA LEU A 132 1.31 -3.13 14.97
C LEU A 132 1.72 -3.17 16.46
N SER A 133 2.21 -2.04 17.00
CA SER A 133 2.56 -1.94 18.42
C SER A 133 1.33 -2.07 19.32
N GLN A 134 0.18 -1.53 18.95
CA GLN A 134 -1.10 -1.71 19.66
C GLN A 134 -1.60 -3.17 19.63
N LEU A 135 -1.22 -3.92 18.58
CA LEU A 135 -1.49 -5.36 18.48
C LEU A 135 -0.51 -6.23 19.31
N GLY A 136 0.42 -5.61 20.01
CA GLY A 136 1.39 -6.30 20.88
C GLY A 136 2.74 -6.59 20.23
N TYR A 137 2.99 -6.12 19.01
CA TYR A 137 4.28 -6.26 18.35
C TYR A 137 5.14 -5.01 18.57
N ASN A 138 6.43 -5.20 18.94
CA ASN A 138 7.36 -4.08 19.07
C ASN A 138 7.85 -3.64 17.67
N ALA A 139 6.98 -2.97 16.93
CA ALA A 139 7.23 -2.55 15.56
C ALA A 139 7.84 -1.15 15.50
N VAL A 140 8.92 -0.99 14.73
CA VAL A 140 9.64 0.27 14.57
C VAL A 140 9.91 0.57 13.09
N LYS A 141 9.98 1.85 12.73
CA LYS A 141 10.42 2.26 11.39
C LYS A 141 11.93 2.10 11.25
N SER A 142 12.37 1.62 10.08
CA SER A 142 13.78 1.69 9.68
C SER A 142 14.09 2.98 8.92
N SER A 143 15.39 3.25 8.70
CA SER A 143 15.85 4.33 7.81
C SER A 143 15.60 4.07 6.32
N HIS A 144 15.18 2.87 5.95
CA HIS A 144 14.94 2.45 4.55
C HIS A 144 13.46 2.27 4.21
N ASN A 145 12.56 2.97 4.93
CA ASN A 145 11.11 2.93 4.69
C ASN A 145 10.44 1.57 4.97
N ASP A 146 11.08 0.75 5.78
CA ASP A 146 10.59 -0.54 6.21
C ASP A 146 10.00 -0.46 7.62
N ILE A 147 9.16 -1.42 7.97
CA ILE A 147 8.75 -1.66 9.36
C ILE A 147 9.41 -2.95 9.82
N MET A 148 10.06 -2.87 10.97
CA MET A 148 10.82 -3.94 11.59
C MET A 148 10.14 -4.41 12.87
N ILE A 149 10.24 -5.72 13.16
CA ILE A 149 9.98 -6.31 14.47
C ILE A 149 11.25 -7.03 14.89
N GLY A 150 11.95 -6.48 15.87
CA GLY A 150 13.33 -6.90 16.17
C GLY A 150 14.23 -6.67 14.97
N GLU A 151 14.94 -7.71 14.53
CA GLU A 151 15.82 -7.66 13.36
C GLU A 151 15.12 -8.04 12.04
N HIS A 152 13.84 -8.39 12.08
CA HIS A 152 13.11 -8.87 10.92
C HIS A 152 12.28 -7.76 10.27
N LYS A 153 12.44 -7.60 8.96
CA LYS A 153 11.58 -6.76 8.15
C LYS A 153 10.21 -7.45 7.98
N VAL A 154 9.15 -6.78 8.42
CA VAL A 154 7.78 -7.27 8.29
C VAL A 154 6.95 -6.47 7.29
N SER A 155 7.43 -5.29 6.88
CA SER A 155 6.75 -4.46 5.88
C SER A 155 7.78 -3.67 5.07
N GLY A 156 7.65 -3.70 3.76
CA GLY A 156 8.36 -2.83 2.82
C GLY A 156 7.38 -1.88 2.14
N ASN A 157 7.74 -0.60 2.03
CA ASN A 157 6.81 0.43 1.58
C ASN A 157 7.43 1.32 0.52
N ALA A 158 6.59 1.83 -0.37
CA ALA A 158 6.94 2.80 -1.39
C ALA A 158 5.82 3.81 -1.60
N CYS A 159 6.16 4.99 -2.10
CA CYS A 159 5.17 5.99 -2.46
C CYS A 159 5.46 6.60 -3.83
N PHE A 160 4.43 7.21 -4.42
CA PHE A 160 4.58 8.10 -5.55
C PHE A 160 3.48 9.15 -5.55
N ALA A 161 3.81 10.34 -6.07
CA ALA A 161 2.88 11.46 -6.14
C ALA A 161 2.21 11.53 -7.50
N LEU A 162 0.93 11.91 -7.48
CA LEU A 162 0.17 12.43 -8.60
C LEU A 162 -0.10 13.92 -8.37
N PRO A 163 -0.51 14.69 -9.38
CA PRO A 163 -0.74 16.13 -9.22
C PRO A 163 -1.71 16.52 -8.11
N GLN A 164 -2.64 15.62 -7.73
CA GLN A 164 -3.69 15.89 -6.74
C GLN A 164 -3.68 14.95 -5.53
N ALA A 165 -2.75 14.01 -5.45
CA ALA A 165 -2.73 13.00 -4.39
C ALA A 165 -1.36 12.34 -4.24
N THR A 166 -1.11 11.77 -3.08
CA THR A 166 0.00 10.85 -2.85
C THR A 166 -0.55 9.44 -2.63
N ILE A 167 0.01 8.47 -3.32
CA ILE A 167 -0.25 7.04 -3.14
C ILE A 167 0.90 6.43 -2.37
N VAL A 168 0.60 5.76 -1.27
CA VAL A 168 1.52 4.89 -0.54
C VAL A 168 1.02 3.47 -0.65
N HIS A 169 1.90 2.55 -0.98
CA HIS A 169 1.60 1.13 -0.92
C HIS A 169 2.74 0.37 -0.25
N GLY A 170 2.37 -0.68 0.43
CA GLY A 170 3.30 -1.52 1.17
C GLY A 170 2.83 -2.96 1.25
N THR A 171 3.72 -3.79 1.76
CA THR A 171 3.46 -5.19 2.08
C THR A 171 3.46 -5.36 3.59
N LEU A 172 2.63 -6.25 4.11
CA LEU A 172 2.73 -6.77 5.46
C LEU A 172 2.89 -8.28 5.37
N LEU A 173 4.07 -8.76 5.77
CA LEU A 173 4.45 -10.17 5.73
C LEU A 173 3.85 -10.88 6.95
N TYR A 174 3.00 -11.87 6.77
CA TYR A 174 2.45 -12.64 7.89
C TYR A 174 2.60 -14.17 7.71
N ASN A 175 2.64 -14.68 6.48
CA ASN A 175 2.78 -16.11 6.20
C ASN A 175 3.33 -16.39 4.80
N VAL A 176 4.35 -15.64 4.40
CA VAL A 176 4.96 -15.74 3.06
C VAL A 176 5.68 -17.06 2.89
N ASN A 177 5.60 -17.64 1.69
CA ASN A 177 6.39 -18.80 1.33
C ASN A 177 7.83 -18.39 0.94
N PHE A 178 8.75 -18.53 1.88
CA PHE A 178 10.17 -18.20 1.66
C PHE A 178 10.93 -19.24 0.81
N GLU A 179 10.35 -20.40 0.50
CA GLU A 179 11.00 -21.39 -0.37
C GLU A 179 11.03 -20.96 -1.85
N ILE A 180 10.20 -19.98 -2.21
CA ILE A 180 10.08 -19.46 -3.59
C ILE A 180 10.96 -18.20 -3.78
N LEU A 181 11.40 -17.57 -2.71
CA LEU A 181 12.29 -16.42 -2.73
C LEU A 181 13.74 -16.87 -2.98
#